data_cf2a229354bbc48da044689ac14eb0c4
#
_entry.id   cf2a229354bbc48da044689ac14eb0c4
#
_cell.length_a   1.000
_cell.length_b   1.000
_cell.length_c   1.000
_cell.angle_alpha   90.00
_cell.angle_beta   90.00
_cell.angle_gamma   90.00
#
_symmetry.space_group_name_H-M   'P 1'
#
loop_
_entity.id
_entity.type
_entity.pdbx_description
1 polymer ?
#
loop_
_entity_poly.entity_id
_entity_poly.type
_entity_poly.pdbx_seq_one_letter_code
_entity_poly.pdbx_strand_id
1 'polypeptide(L)'
;SIAGLLQPKAGQVTILGKSTGVARNIGVLFQRGALFSSLTVQENIALPIIELLGISRKKANQIAAVKIALTGLPAQAGELYPADLSGGMIKRAALARALALDPEILFLDEPTAGLDPIGAADFDRLLMTLRDAFHLTVFLITHDLDTLYTACDRVAVLSQKKVLVVDTLDVVAATQDEWIKEYFHGPRGRAAALSAAKA
;
A
#
# COMPACT_ATOMS: atom_id res chain seq x y z
N SER A 1 7.28 -9.59 9.73
CA SER A 1 8.70 -9.96 9.50
C SER A 1 9.30 -9.23 8.31
N ILE A 2 8.65 -9.21 7.13
CA ILE A 2 9.21 -8.60 5.91
C ILE A 2 9.55 -7.12 6.12
N ALA A 3 8.67 -6.34 6.73
CA ALA A 3 8.91 -4.92 7.06
C ALA A 3 9.92 -4.69 8.22
N GLY A 4 10.60 -5.73 8.71
CA GLY A 4 11.61 -5.62 9.78
C GLY A 4 11.05 -5.46 11.20
N LEU A 5 9.73 -5.36 11.37
CA LEU A 5 9.09 -5.12 12.67
C LEU A 5 9.15 -6.35 13.60
N LEU A 6 9.26 -7.53 13.04
CA LEU A 6 9.35 -8.80 13.78
C LEU A 6 10.46 -9.67 13.20
N GLN A 7 11.23 -10.30 14.05
CA GLN A 7 12.21 -11.32 13.64
C GLN A 7 11.48 -12.62 13.27
N PRO A 8 11.85 -13.30 12.15
CA PRO A 8 11.32 -14.62 11.86
C PRO A 8 11.83 -15.62 12.91
N LYS A 9 10.97 -16.56 13.33
CA LYS A 9 11.37 -17.62 14.29
C LYS A 9 12.36 -18.62 13.66
N ALA A 10 12.28 -18.79 12.35
CA ALA A 10 13.17 -19.64 11.56
C ALA A 10 13.18 -19.15 10.11
N GLY A 11 14.22 -19.52 9.37
CA GLY A 11 14.40 -19.11 7.98
C GLY A 11 15.00 -17.70 7.84
N GLN A 12 15.09 -17.25 6.61
CA GLN A 12 15.67 -15.95 6.24
C GLN A 12 14.71 -15.20 5.32
N VAL A 13 14.61 -13.89 5.53
CA VAL A 13 13.92 -12.96 4.62
C VAL A 13 14.98 -12.18 3.87
N THR A 14 14.92 -12.18 2.56
CA THR A 14 15.83 -11.42 1.68
C THR A 14 15.00 -10.47 0.84
N ILE A 15 15.36 -9.19 0.85
CA ILE A 15 14.72 -8.14 0.06
C ILE A 15 15.80 -7.46 -0.77
N LEU A 16 15.59 -7.36 -2.09
CA LEU A 16 16.55 -6.78 -3.03
C LEU A 16 17.96 -7.41 -2.88
N GLY A 17 18.01 -8.74 -2.66
CA GLY A 17 19.26 -9.46 -2.49
C GLY A 17 19.98 -9.24 -1.14
N LYS A 18 19.39 -8.48 -0.23
CA LYS A 18 19.96 -8.18 1.10
C LYS A 18 19.13 -8.85 2.19
N SER A 19 19.81 -9.44 3.18
CA SER A 19 19.14 -9.91 4.40
C SER A 19 18.61 -8.70 5.18
N THR A 20 17.40 -8.84 5.75
CA THR A 20 16.67 -7.75 6.38
C THR A 20 17.44 -7.08 7.51
N GLY A 21 17.86 -5.88 7.27
CA GLY A 21 18.02 -4.81 8.23
C GLY A 21 17.20 -3.67 7.69
N VAL A 22 16.83 -2.68 8.48
CA VAL A 22 15.95 -1.55 8.11
C VAL A 22 16.22 -1.11 6.67
N ALA A 23 15.41 -1.59 5.75
CA ALA A 23 15.60 -1.26 4.35
C ALA A 23 15.03 0.14 4.12
N ARG A 24 15.88 1.14 3.95
CA ARG A 24 15.50 2.50 3.53
C ARG A 24 14.69 2.51 2.24
N ASN A 25 14.79 1.42 1.47
CA ASN A 25 14.14 1.24 0.18
C ASN A 25 12.72 0.65 0.29
N ILE A 26 12.16 0.59 1.52
CA ILE A 26 10.82 0.07 1.78
C ILE A 26 9.92 1.18 2.30
N GLY A 27 8.82 1.43 1.64
CA GLY A 27 7.71 2.22 2.16
C GLY A 27 6.64 1.31 2.75
N VAL A 28 6.03 1.72 3.86
CA VAL A 28 4.95 0.94 4.51
C VAL A 28 3.74 1.83 4.74
N LEU A 29 2.59 1.37 4.28
CA LEU A 29 1.29 1.92 4.61
C LEU A 29 0.52 0.91 5.47
N PHE A 30 0.21 1.30 6.70
CA PHE A 30 -0.57 0.50 7.63
C PHE A 30 -2.07 0.72 7.43
N GLN A 31 -2.89 -0.26 7.78
CA GLN A 31 -4.33 -0.27 7.59
C GLN A 31 -5.04 1.02 8.03
N ARG A 32 -4.65 1.62 9.16
CA ARG A 32 -5.21 2.89 9.68
C ARG A 32 -4.38 4.12 9.34
N GLY A 33 -3.43 4.01 8.37
CA GLY A 33 -2.50 5.08 8.00
C GLY A 33 -1.35 5.27 9.00
N ALA A 34 -1.57 5.08 10.28
CA ALA A 34 -0.60 5.23 11.38
C ALA A 34 0.16 6.57 11.36
N LEU A 35 -0.53 7.66 10.99
CA LEU A 35 0.04 9.01 11.07
C LEU A 35 0.18 9.44 12.54
N PHE A 36 1.23 10.19 12.83
CA PHE A 36 1.42 10.81 14.14
C PHE A 36 0.37 11.90 14.32
N SER A 37 -0.51 11.74 15.30
CA SER A 37 -1.64 12.66 15.55
C SER A 37 -1.23 14.07 15.97
N SER A 38 -0.04 14.20 16.56
CA SER A 38 0.54 15.49 16.99
C SER A 38 1.30 16.24 15.90
N LEU A 39 1.42 15.67 14.70
CA LEU A 39 2.11 16.26 13.57
C LEU A 39 1.12 16.56 12.44
N THR A 40 1.34 17.64 11.71
CA THR A 40 0.61 17.92 10.49
C THR A 40 0.92 16.87 9.41
N VAL A 41 0.16 16.84 8.32
CA VAL A 41 0.44 15.95 7.16
C VAL A 41 1.85 16.20 6.62
N GLN A 42 2.22 17.45 6.42
CA GLN A 42 3.56 17.81 5.93
C GLN A 42 4.66 17.34 6.88
N GLU A 43 4.49 17.52 8.18
CA GLU A 43 5.45 17.05 9.20
C GLU A 43 5.52 15.53 9.26
N ASN A 44 4.40 14.82 9.13
CA ASN A 44 4.37 13.37 9.05
C ASN A 44 5.21 12.83 7.87
N ILE A 45 5.17 13.52 6.73
CA ILE A 45 5.92 13.13 5.54
C ILE A 45 7.37 13.56 5.64
N ALA A 46 7.65 14.74 6.21
CA ALA A 46 8.98 15.27 6.36
C ALA A 46 9.83 14.52 7.42
N LEU A 47 9.19 13.95 8.43
CA LEU A 47 9.87 13.30 9.55
C LEU A 47 10.85 12.20 9.11
N PRO A 48 10.49 11.18 8.33
CA PRO A 48 11.44 10.18 7.89
C PRO A 48 12.58 10.76 7.03
N ILE A 49 12.33 11.82 6.28
CA ILE A 49 13.34 12.50 5.46
C ILE A 49 14.39 13.16 6.37
N ILE A 50 13.95 13.83 7.43
CA ILE A 50 14.85 14.50 8.39
C ILE A 50 15.67 13.44 9.16
N GLU A 51 14.99 12.44 9.72
CA GLU A 51 15.59 11.46 10.62
C GLU A 51 16.56 10.51 9.90
N LEU A 52 16.24 10.09 8.67
CA LEU A 52 17.02 9.07 7.99
C LEU A 52 18.02 9.64 6.97
N LEU A 53 17.77 10.83 6.42
CA LEU A 53 18.66 11.48 5.45
C LEU A 53 19.44 12.66 6.04
N GLY A 54 19.12 13.11 7.26
CA GLY A 54 19.79 14.27 7.89
C GLY A 54 19.57 15.59 7.15
N ILE A 55 18.51 15.69 6.35
CA ILE A 55 18.20 16.87 5.55
C ILE A 55 17.53 17.93 6.43
N SER A 56 17.83 19.21 6.20
CA SER A 56 17.22 20.30 6.94
C SER A 56 15.70 20.32 6.82
N ARG A 57 14.99 20.73 7.87
CA ARG A 57 13.50 20.81 7.89
C ARG A 57 12.96 21.58 6.69
N LYS A 58 13.59 22.67 6.29
CA LYS A 58 13.15 23.47 5.12
C LYS A 58 13.15 22.63 3.84
N LYS A 59 14.22 21.88 3.57
CA LYS A 59 14.30 21.00 2.39
C LYS A 59 13.35 19.81 2.50
N ALA A 60 13.24 19.20 3.68
CA ALA A 60 12.33 18.09 3.92
C ALA A 60 10.86 18.51 3.69
N ASN A 61 10.47 19.71 4.10
CA ASN A 61 9.12 20.25 3.85
C ASN A 61 8.88 20.50 2.36
N GLN A 62 9.87 20.91 1.58
CA GLN A 62 9.73 21.03 0.13
C GLN A 62 9.50 19.68 -0.53
N ILE A 63 10.24 18.65 -0.12
CA ILE A 63 10.04 17.27 -0.61
C ILE A 63 8.65 16.77 -0.19
N ALA A 64 8.25 16.99 1.05
CA ALA A 64 6.93 16.62 1.56
C ALA A 64 5.80 17.25 0.75
N ALA A 65 5.90 18.52 0.36
CA ALA A 65 4.93 19.18 -0.49
C ALA A 65 4.79 18.49 -1.86
N VAL A 66 5.89 18.03 -2.46
CA VAL A 66 5.85 17.24 -3.71
C VAL A 66 5.12 15.90 -3.47
N LYS A 67 5.40 15.20 -2.36
CA LYS A 67 4.74 13.92 -2.05
C LYS A 67 3.24 14.09 -1.80
N ILE A 68 2.83 15.20 -1.17
CA ILE A 68 1.42 15.57 -0.99
C ILE A 68 0.73 15.70 -2.36
N ALA A 69 1.34 16.44 -3.28
CA ALA A 69 0.80 16.63 -4.62
C ALA A 69 0.74 15.31 -5.42
N LEU A 70 1.78 14.49 -5.35
CA LEU A 70 1.84 13.18 -6.03
C LEU A 70 0.71 12.23 -5.60
N THR A 71 0.24 12.34 -4.36
CA THR A 71 -0.88 11.50 -3.88
C THR A 71 -2.24 12.17 -4.09
N GLY A 72 -2.30 13.26 -4.85
CA GLY A 72 -3.55 13.95 -5.19
C GLY A 72 -4.22 14.67 -4.01
N LEU A 73 -3.46 14.96 -2.96
CA LEU A 73 -3.92 15.83 -1.88
C LEU A 73 -3.75 17.30 -2.29
N PRO A 74 -4.70 18.19 -1.93
CA PRO A 74 -4.53 19.62 -2.13
C PRO A 74 -3.39 20.14 -1.23
N ALA A 75 -2.69 21.18 -1.68
CA ALA A 75 -1.52 21.72 -0.96
C ALA A 75 -1.85 22.10 0.51
N GLN A 76 -3.06 22.65 0.72
CA GLN A 76 -3.55 23.05 2.06
C GLN A 76 -3.66 21.87 3.04
N ALA A 77 -3.81 20.64 2.53
CA ALA A 77 -3.84 19.45 3.38
C ALA A 77 -2.52 19.25 4.14
N GLY A 78 -1.42 19.83 3.66
CA GLY A 78 -0.13 19.80 4.35
C GLY A 78 -0.14 20.39 5.74
N GLU A 79 -1.01 21.39 5.98
CA GLU A 79 -1.12 22.11 7.25
C GLU A 79 -2.12 21.46 8.22
N LEU A 80 -2.94 20.50 7.75
CA LEU A 80 -3.95 19.82 8.55
C LEU A 80 -3.34 18.73 9.43
N TYR A 81 -3.97 18.50 10.57
CA TYR A 81 -3.69 17.35 11.43
C TYR A 81 -4.49 16.12 10.99
N PRO A 82 -4.04 14.91 11.31
CA PRO A 82 -4.77 13.69 10.97
C PRO A 82 -6.24 13.68 11.40
N ALA A 83 -6.57 14.32 12.51
CA ALA A 83 -7.94 14.44 13.01
C ALA A 83 -8.87 15.26 12.10
N ASP A 84 -8.31 16.13 11.27
CA ASP A 84 -9.07 17.04 10.39
C ASP A 84 -9.25 16.45 8.98
N LEU A 85 -8.74 15.23 8.74
CA LEU A 85 -8.74 14.59 7.44
C LEU A 85 -9.92 13.62 7.28
N SER A 86 -10.47 13.54 6.06
CA SER A 86 -11.35 12.43 5.70
C SER A 86 -10.58 11.10 5.64
N GLY A 87 -11.29 9.96 5.69
CA GLY A 87 -10.67 8.63 5.60
C GLY A 87 -9.79 8.47 4.35
N GLY A 88 -10.26 8.94 3.19
CA GLY A 88 -9.49 8.93 1.94
C GLY A 88 -8.25 9.82 2.01
N MET A 89 -8.35 11.01 2.62
CA MET A 89 -7.20 11.89 2.82
C MET A 89 -6.16 11.27 3.75
N ILE A 90 -6.58 10.58 4.82
CA ILE A 90 -5.67 9.85 5.72
C ILE A 90 -4.87 8.80 4.93
N LYS A 91 -5.53 8.01 4.07
CA LYS A 91 -4.87 7.00 3.24
C LYS A 91 -3.87 7.61 2.26
N ARG A 92 -4.24 8.71 1.60
CA ARG A 92 -3.35 9.44 0.68
C ARG A 92 -2.16 10.08 1.40
N ALA A 93 -2.35 10.64 2.58
CA ALA A 93 -1.26 11.19 3.41
C ALA A 93 -0.31 10.08 3.90
N ALA A 94 -0.85 8.93 4.30
CA ALA A 94 -0.05 7.77 4.67
C ALA A 94 0.74 7.20 3.48
N LEU A 95 0.16 7.20 2.29
CA LEU A 95 0.86 6.83 1.05
C LEU A 95 1.98 7.83 0.74
N ALA A 96 1.72 9.13 0.86
CA ALA A 96 2.74 10.18 0.68
C ALA A 96 3.92 10.00 1.64
N ARG A 97 3.64 9.63 2.90
CA ARG A 97 4.70 9.32 3.89
C ARG A 97 5.45 8.04 3.52
N ALA A 98 4.76 6.99 3.06
CA ALA A 98 5.39 5.76 2.61
C ALA A 98 6.34 6.00 1.41
N LEU A 99 6.03 6.99 0.57
CA LEU A 99 6.83 7.41 -0.58
C LEU A 99 7.93 8.44 -0.23
N ALA A 100 8.03 8.87 1.02
CA ALA A 100 8.89 10.00 1.41
C ALA A 100 10.38 9.80 1.09
N LEU A 101 10.86 8.56 1.11
CA LEU A 101 12.26 8.19 0.90
C LEU A 101 12.52 7.58 -0.49
N ASP A 102 11.62 7.76 -1.45
CA ASP A 102 11.70 7.17 -2.78
C ASP A 102 11.99 5.65 -2.72
N PRO A 103 11.11 4.85 -2.07
CA PRO A 103 11.34 3.42 -1.91
C PRO A 103 11.25 2.69 -3.24
N GLU A 104 11.93 1.55 -3.37
CA GLU A 104 11.77 0.61 -4.49
C GLU A 104 10.59 -0.35 -4.27
N ILE A 105 10.21 -0.56 -3.00
CA ILE A 105 9.13 -1.49 -2.62
C ILE A 105 8.14 -0.77 -1.70
N LEU A 106 6.85 -0.92 -1.99
CA LEU A 106 5.76 -0.50 -1.12
C LEU A 106 5.06 -1.71 -0.52
N PHE A 107 4.94 -1.74 0.80
CA PHE A 107 4.05 -2.66 1.52
C PHE A 107 2.80 -1.92 1.95
N LEU A 108 1.65 -2.38 1.50
CA LEU A 108 0.35 -1.76 1.76
C LEU A 108 -0.54 -2.79 2.47
N ASP A 109 -0.99 -2.45 3.66
CA ASP A 109 -1.88 -3.29 4.46
C ASP A 109 -3.29 -2.71 4.43
N GLU A 110 -4.21 -3.38 3.71
CA GLU A 110 -5.62 -2.98 3.54
C GLU A 110 -5.77 -1.49 3.19
N PRO A 111 -5.16 -1.02 2.10
CA PRO A 111 -5.09 0.42 1.81
C PRO A 111 -6.46 1.03 1.51
N THR A 112 -7.40 0.28 0.92
CA THR A 112 -8.74 0.73 0.56
C THR A 112 -9.78 0.48 1.65
N ALA A 113 -9.42 -0.24 2.74
CA ALA A 113 -10.35 -0.54 3.82
C ALA A 113 -10.93 0.73 4.45
N GLY A 114 -12.27 0.78 4.55
CA GLY A 114 -13.00 1.90 5.12
C GLY A 114 -13.25 3.06 4.14
N LEU A 115 -12.87 2.94 2.89
CA LEU A 115 -13.26 3.85 1.82
C LEU A 115 -14.60 3.42 1.22
N ASP A 116 -15.34 4.37 0.66
CA ASP A 116 -16.47 4.07 -0.22
C ASP A 116 -15.96 3.49 -1.56
N PRO A 117 -16.81 2.82 -2.34
CA PRO A 117 -16.36 2.15 -3.58
C PRO A 117 -15.68 3.08 -4.59
N ILE A 118 -16.12 4.34 -4.69
CA ILE A 118 -15.53 5.32 -5.60
C ILE A 118 -14.14 5.71 -5.10
N GLY A 119 -14.02 6.00 -3.80
CA GLY A 119 -12.75 6.34 -3.17
C GLY A 119 -11.73 5.19 -3.21
N ALA A 120 -12.19 3.93 -3.11
CA ALA A 120 -11.35 2.75 -3.24
C ALA A 120 -10.80 2.63 -4.68
N ALA A 121 -11.67 2.72 -5.69
CA ALA A 121 -11.25 2.70 -7.09
C ALA A 121 -10.31 3.86 -7.46
N ASP A 122 -10.52 5.06 -6.90
CA ASP A 122 -9.63 6.20 -7.10
C ASP A 122 -8.27 5.98 -6.44
N PHE A 123 -8.23 5.31 -5.30
CA PHE A 123 -6.97 4.96 -4.63
C PHE A 123 -6.19 3.90 -5.43
N ASP A 124 -6.86 2.88 -5.95
CA ASP A 124 -6.24 1.85 -6.77
C ASP A 124 -5.66 2.44 -8.06
N ARG A 125 -6.41 3.31 -8.76
CA ARG A 125 -5.89 4.04 -9.94
C ARG A 125 -4.66 4.89 -9.62
N LEU A 126 -4.69 5.61 -8.50
CA LEU A 126 -3.54 6.38 -8.03
C LEU A 126 -2.33 5.48 -7.78
N LEU A 127 -2.53 4.35 -7.09
CA LEU A 127 -1.48 3.38 -6.78
C LEU A 127 -0.84 2.82 -8.06
N MET A 128 -1.65 2.43 -9.04
CA MET A 128 -1.15 1.93 -10.33
C MET A 128 -0.37 3.01 -11.08
N THR A 129 -0.87 4.24 -11.12
CA THR A 129 -0.17 5.39 -11.74
C THR A 129 1.19 5.62 -11.10
N LEU A 130 1.28 5.58 -9.77
CA LEU A 130 2.54 5.76 -9.06
C LEU A 130 3.48 4.56 -9.25
N ARG A 131 2.96 3.33 -9.25
CA ARG A 131 3.72 2.10 -9.54
C ARG A 131 4.42 2.21 -10.89
N ASP A 132 3.68 2.58 -11.91
CA ASP A 132 4.19 2.63 -13.29
C ASP A 132 5.16 3.81 -13.48
N ALA A 133 4.84 4.99 -12.92
CA ALA A 133 5.68 6.18 -13.05
C ALA A 133 7.03 6.06 -12.31
N PHE A 134 7.06 5.36 -11.18
CA PHE A 134 8.25 5.20 -10.34
C PHE A 134 8.85 3.79 -10.38
N HIS A 135 8.31 2.90 -11.20
CA HIS A 135 8.74 1.50 -11.31
C HIS A 135 8.76 0.76 -9.97
N LEU A 136 7.72 0.99 -9.15
CA LEU A 136 7.63 0.43 -7.82
C LEU A 136 7.25 -1.05 -7.86
N THR A 137 7.86 -1.84 -6.99
CA THR A 137 7.32 -3.14 -6.61
C THR A 137 6.31 -2.94 -5.48
N VAL A 138 5.05 -3.29 -5.72
CA VAL A 138 3.98 -3.17 -4.71
C VAL A 138 3.64 -4.53 -4.14
N PHE A 139 3.72 -4.67 -2.82
CA PHE A 139 3.23 -5.81 -2.06
C PHE A 139 1.99 -5.39 -1.29
N LEU A 140 0.83 -5.85 -1.76
CA LEU A 140 -0.47 -5.47 -1.26
C LEU A 140 -1.09 -6.61 -0.44
N ILE A 141 -1.57 -6.32 0.75
CA ILE A 141 -2.41 -7.23 1.55
C ILE A 141 -3.82 -6.69 1.47
N THR A 142 -4.73 -7.49 0.95
CA THR A 142 -6.15 -7.11 0.85
C THR A 142 -7.05 -8.34 0.82
N HIS A 143 -8.30 -8.15 1.17
CA HIS A 143 -9.41 -9.07 0.95
C HIS A 143 -10.45 -8.49 -0.02
N ASP A 144 -10.14 -7.36 -0.65
CA ASP A 144 -11.02 -6.72 -1.62
C ASP A 144 -10.80 -7.32 -3.01
N LEU A 145 -11.86 -7.94 -3.53
CA LEU A 145 -11.83 -8.59 -4.85
C LEU A 145 -11.65 -7.60 -5.99
N ASP A 146 -12.27 -6.41 -5.90
CA ASP A 146 -12.13 -5.40 -6.94
C ASP A 146 -10.67 -4.94 -7.07
N THR A 147 -10.00 -4.68 -5.94
CA THR A 147 -8.57 -4.36 -5.90
C THR A 147 -7.70 -5.51 -6.45
N LEU A 148 -8.03 -6.79 -6.14
CA LEU A 148 -7.29 -7.94 -6.69
C LEU A 148 -7.37 -8.00 -8.22
N TYR A 149 -8.56 -7.77 -8.79
CA TYR A 149 -8.76 -7.82 -10.24
C TYR A 149 -8.18 -6.61 -10.97
N THR A 150 -8.14 -5.43 -10.33
CA THR A 150 -7.74 -4.18 -10.98
C THR A 150 -6.28 -3.81 -10.80
N ALA A 151 -5.67 -4.16 -9.65
CA ALA A 151 -4.36 -3.65 -9.26
C ALA A 151 -3.26 -4.73 -9.09
N CYS A 152 -3.60 -6.02 -9.15
CA CYS A 152 -2.65 -7.10 -8.87
C CYS A 152 -2.25 -7.87 -10.12
N ASP A 153 -0.94 -7.98 -10.39
CA ASP A 153 -0.40 -8.83 -11.46
C ASP A 153 -0.30 -10.30 -11.01
N ARG A 154 -0.04 -10.54 -9.72
CA ARG A 154 0.07 -11.86 -9.09
C ARG A 154 -0.58 -11.85 -7.72
N VAL A 155 -1.17 -12.98 -7.35
CA VAL A 155 -1.85 -13.17 -6.07
C VAL A 155 -1.23 -14.33 -5.32
N ALA A 156 -0.96 -14.13 -4.02
CA ALA A 156 -0.57 -15.16 -3.09
C ALA A 156 -1.72 -15.43 -2.11
N VAL A 157 -2.23 -16.65 -2.07
CA VAL A 157 -3.26 -17.05 -1.11
C VAL A 157 -2.63 -17.64 0.13
N LEU A 158 -2.94 -17.05 1.28
CA LEU A 158 -2.53 -17.53 2.60
C LEU A 158 -3.66 -18.34 3.23
N SER A 159 -3.42 -19.61 3.49
CA SER A 159 -4.36 -20.49 4.18
C SER A 159 -3.61 -21.38 5.16
N GLN A 160 -4.20 -21.68 6.31
CA GLN A 160 -3.64 -22.58 7.34
C GLN A 160 -2.18 -22.25 7.72
N LYS A 161 -1.85 -20.95 7.81
CA LYS A 161 -0.49 -20.43 8.12
C LYS A 161 0.58 -20.78 7.07
N LYS A 162 0.19 -21.09 5.85
CA LYS A 162 1.06 -21.39 4.71
C LYS A 162 0.63 -20.59 3.49
N VAL A 163 1.57 -20.38 2.59
CA VAL A 163 1.25 -19.95 1.23
C VAL A 163 0.72 -21.16 0.48
N LEU A 164 -0.53 -21.11 0.06
CA LEU A 164 -1.21 -22.19 -0.65
C LEU A 164 -0.85 -22.19 -2.14
N VAL A 165 -0.91 -21.03 -2.75
CA VAL A 165 -0.62 -20.81 -4.18
C VAL A 165 -0.12 -19.40 -4.41
N VAL A 166 0.76 -19.20 -5.39
CA VAL A 166 1.24 -17.89 -5.85
C VAL A 166 1.29 -17.91 -7.37
N ASP A 167 0.36 -17.20 -8.03
CA ASP A 167 0.34 -17.13 -9.49
C ASP A 167 -0.46 -15.90 -9.97
N THR A 168 -0.69 -15.81 -11.27
CA THR A 168 -1.67 -14.86 -11.83
C THR A 168 -3.05 -15.13 -11.26
N LEU A 169 -3.91 -14.11 -11.28
CA LEU A 169 -5.24 -14.21 -10.70
C LEU A 169 -6.07 -15.36 -11.31
N ASP A 170 -6.00 -15.55 -12.64
CA ASP A 170 -6.73 -16.60 -13.35
C ASP A 170 -6.32 -18.00 -12.87
N VAL A 171 -5.03 -18.25 -12.71
CA VAL A 171 -4.50 -19.53 -12.22
C VAL A 171 -4.91 -19.77 -10.78
N VAL A 172 -4.82 -18.74 -9.94
CA VAL A 172 -5.26 -18.79 -8.54
C VAL A 172 -6.74 -19.11 -8.45
N ALA A 173 -7.59 -18.41 -9.21
CA ALA A 173 -9.05 -18.61 -9.20
C ALA A 173 -9.45 -20.01 -9.71
N ALA A 174 -8.65 -20.64 -10.58
CA ALA A 174 -8.87 -21.99 -11.08
C ALA A 174 -8.36 -23.10 -10.14
N THR A 175 -7.70 -22.76 -9.05
CA THR A 175 -7.12 -23.72 -8.09
C THR A 175 -8.22 -24.55 -7.43
N GLN A 176 -7.99 -25.89 -7.30
CA GLN A 176 -8.96 -26.85 -6.77
C GLN A 176 -8.95 -26.89 -5.22
N ASP A 177 -9.11 -25.73 -4.59
CA ASP A 177 -9.28 -25.56 -3.15
C ASP A 177 -10.69 -25.02 -2.86
N GLU A 178 -11.37 -25.56 -1.84
CA GLU A 178 -12.76 -25.19 -1.53
C GLU A 178 -12.90 -23.73 -1.14
N TRP A 179 -11.96 -23.20 -0.33
CA TRP A 179 -12.00 -21.81 0.09
C TRP A 179 -11.76 -20.86 -1.11
N ILE A 180 -10.81 -21.19 -1.98
CA ILE A 180 -10.54 -20.43 -3.20
C ILE A 180 -11.75 -20.40 -4.12
N LYS A 181 -12.38 -21.58 -4.33
CA LYS A 181 -13.62 -21.67 -5.13
C LYS A 181 -14.72 -20.80 -4.56
N GLU A 182 -14.97 -20.87 -3.26
CA GLU A 182 -16.01 -20.06 -2.62
C GLU A 182 -15.69 -18.57 -2.73
N TYR A 183 -14.43 -18.18 -2.50
CA TYR A 183 -13.98 -16.79 -2.55
C TYR A 183 -14.10 -16.17 -3.93
N PHE A 184 -13.55 -16.80 -4.97
CA PHE A 184 -13.52 -16.27 -6.34
C PHE A 184 -14.80 -16.56 -7.14
N HIS A 185 -15.45 -17.69 -6.94
CA HIS A 185 -16.65 -18.09 -7.69
C HIS A 185 -17.95 -17.91 -6.90
N GLY A 186 -17.89 -17.45 -5.68
CA GLY A 186 -19.05 -16.99 -4.91
C GLY A 186 -19.71 -15.76 -5.55
N PRO A 187 -20.85 -15.29 -5.02
CA PRO A 187 -21.60 -14.17 -5.62
C PRO A 187 -20.77 -12.89 -5.78
N ARG A 188 -19.93 -12.56 -4.79
CA ARG A 188 -19.05 -11.37 -4.83
C ARG A 188 -17.90 -11.54 -5.83
N GLY A 189 -17.25 -12.71 -5.86
CA GLY A 189 -16.16 -13.01 -6.79
C GLY A 189 -16.61 -12.91 -8.25
N ARG A 190 -17.80 -13.46 -8.58
CA ARG A 190 -18.37 -13.34 -9.91
C ARG A 190 -18.70 -11.90 -10.30
N ALA A 191 -19.20 -11.08 -9.35
CA ALA A 191 -19.48 -9.67 -9.61
C ALA A 191 -18.21 -8.89 -9.92
N ALA A 192 -17.15 -9.07 -9.14
CA ALA A 192 -15.85 -8.42 -9.35
C ALA A 192 -15.22 -8.81 -10.68
N ALA A 193 -15.21 -10.12 -11.03
CA ALA A 193 -14.70 -10.60 -12.30
C ALA A 193 -15.43 -9.98 -13.50
N LEU A 194 -16.76 -9.86 -13.43
CA LEU A 194 -17.58 -9.23 -14.49
C LEU A 194 -17.32 -7.72 -14.62
N SER A 195 -17.03 -7.04 -13.51
CA SER A 195 -16.67 -5.61 -13.51
C SER A 195 -15.32 -5.40 -14.16
N ALA A 196 -14.32 -6.19 -13.81
CA ALA A 196 -12.97 -6.12 -14.36
C ALA A 196 -12.93 -6.41 -15.87
N ALA A 197 -13.77 -7.32 -16.37
CA ALA A 197 -13.85 -7.63 -17.80
C ALA A 197 -14.48 -6.51 -18.66
N LYS A 198 -15.08 -5.49 -18.03
CA LYS A 198 -15.71 -4.35 -18.72
C LYS A 198 -14.88 -3.06 -18.65
N ALA A 199 -13.84 -3.04 -17.83
CA ALA A 199 -12.94 -1.89 -17.66
C ALA A 199 -11.74 -1.95 -18.60
#